data_4b20561506ce2c283edbe0a8e7c4401d
#
_entry.id   4b20561506ce2c283edbe0a8e7c4401d
#
_cell.length_a   1.000
_cell.length_b   1.000
_cell.length_c   1.000
_cell.angle_alpha   90.00
_cell.angle_beta   90.00
_cell.angle_gamma   90.00
#
_symmetry.space_group_name_H-M   'P 1'
#
loop_
_entity.id
_entity.type
_entity.pdbx_description
1 polymer ?
#
loop_
_entity_poly.entity_id
_entity_poly.type
_entity_poly.pdbx_seq_one_letter_code
_entity_poly.pdbx_strand_id
1 'polypeptide(L)'
;MLLFPMESYTKYYSPERVARRKKGAADSLLSEREFLQKLNAYSAWREDIFVFGPSLETVKKAFEGTSYYHIEICVALPGKQGELYKEREMENIYQVALGRPETMIFVRDQGAAWDLFTLGCYRDLKHWASSSDVSEEKRALAARQAGFNSPDEIGPYLRTLIDWHRDTMGVAVK
;
A
#
# COMPACT_ATOMS: atom_id res chain seq x y z
N MET A 1 -4.83 -8.52 4.26
CA MET A 1 -3.88 -8.51 3.12
C MET A 1 -2.60 -9.22 3.54
N LEU A 2 -2.03 -10.03 2.67
CA LEU A 2 -0.74 -10.69 2.86
C LEU A 2 0.20 -10.24 1.75
N LEU A 3 1.41 -9.80 2.09
CA LEU A 3 2.43 -9.38 1.13
C LEU A 3 3.55 -10.41 1.10
N PHE A 4 3.87 -10.93 -0.07
CA PHE A 4 4.95 -11.88 -0.28
C PHE A 4 5.98 -11.29 -1.24
N PRO A 5 7.24 -11.15 -0.83
CA PRO A 5 8.28 -10.64 -1.71
C PRO A 5 8.57 -11.61 -2.85
N MET A 6 8.78 -11.06 -4.02
CA MET A 6 9.11 -11.79 -5.22
C MET A 6 10.26 -11.10 -5.96
N GLU A 7 11.34 -11.82 -6.28
CA GLU A 7 12.44 -11.25 -7.05
C GLU A 7 12.16 -11.24 -8.57
N SER A 8 11.51 -12.28 -9.07
CA SER A 8 11.09 -12.40 -10.46
C SER A 8 10.06 -13.52 -10.62
N TYR A 9 9.29 -13.50 -11.70
CA TYR A 9 8.36 -14.59 -12.04
C TYR A 9 9.08 -15.94 -12.20
N THR A 10 10.24 -15.97 -12.83
CA THR A 10 11.03 -17.19 -12.99
C THR A 10 11.41 -17.80 -11.65
N LYS A 11 11.90 -16.98 -10.71
CA LYS A 11 12.21 -17.46 -9.35
C LYS A 11 10.96 -17.84 -8.56
N TYR A 12 9.87 -17.09 -8.72
CA TYR A 12 8.61 -17.36 -8.03
C TYR A 12 8.01 -18.71 -8.41
N TYR A 13 8.04 -19.07 -9.71
CA TYR A 13 7.53 -20.33 -10.24
C TYR A 13 8.58 -21.41 -10.36
N SER A 14 9.81 -21.24 -9.84
CA SER A 14 10.84 -22.25 -9.95
C SER A 14 10.46 -23.57 -9.29
N PRO A 15 10.89 -24.72 -9.83
CA PRO A 15 10.61 -26.04 -9.24
C PRO A 15 11.05 -26.16 -7.77
N GLU A 16 12.18 -25.53 -7.43
CA GLU A 16 12.73 -25.53 -6.06
C GLU A 16 11.81 -24.78 -5.09
N ARG A 17 11.28 -23.62 -5.49
CA ARG A 17 10.33 -22.87 -4.68
C ARG A 17 9.01 -23.63 -4.53
N VAL A 18 8.51 -24.20 -5.62
CA VAL A 18 7.29 -25.04 -5.57
C VAL A 18 7.48 -26.24 -4.65
N ALA A 19 8.63 -26.92 -4.71
CA ALA A 19 8.95 -28.03 -3.84
C ALA A 19 9.05 -27.59 -2.36
N ARG A 20 9.68 -26.44 -2.08
CA ARG A 20 9.77 -25.88 -0.73
C ARG A 20 8.41 -25.52 -0.16
N ARG A 21 7.53 -24.92 -0.96
CA ARG A 21 6.13 -24.63 -0.56
C ARG A 21 5.36 -25.90 -0.17
N LYS A 22 5.60 -27.02 -0.88
CA LYS A 22 4.97 -28.30 -0.57
C LYS A 22 5.48 -28.94 0.73
N LYS A 23 6.77 -28.73 1.06
CA LYS A 23 7.40 -29.30 2.27
C LYS A 23 7.07 -28.52 3.56
N GLY A 24 6.67 -27.26 3.43
CA GLY A 24 6.57 -26.36 4.58
C GLY A 24 7.95 -25.85 5.05
N ALA A 25 7.97 -24.78 5.83
CA ALA A 25 9.17 -24.35 6.54
C ALA A 25 9.32 -25.22 7.80
N ALA A 26 10.51 -25.77 8.02
CA ALA A 26 10.78 -26.65 9.15
C ALA A 26 10.50 -26.00 10.53
N ASP A 27 10.55 -24.66 10.59
CA ASP A 27 10.39 -23.86 11.81
C ASP A 27 8.99 -23.22 11.95
N SER A 28 8.05 -23.46 11.04
CA SER A 28 6.69 -22.91 11.17
C SER A 28 5.77 -23.91 11.86
N LEU A 29 4.90 -23.44 12.77
CA LEU A 29 3.87 -24.24 13.44
C LEU A 29 2.88 -24.91 12.46
N LEU A 30 2.81 -24.39 11.23
CA LEU A 30 1.99 -24.92 10.14
C LEU A 30 2.81 -24.94 8.86
N SER A 31 2.67 -25.98 8.06
CA SER A 31 3.14 -25.93 6.67
C SER A 31 2.39 -24.84 5.90
N GLU A 32 3.01 -24.28 4.84
CA GLU A 32 2.33 -23.30 3.98
C GLU A 32 0.99 -23.84 3.45
N ARG A 33 0.93 -25.13 3.16
CA ARG A 33 -0.29 -25.81 2.71
C ARG A 33 -1.38 -25.78 3.78
N GLU A 34 -1.06 -26.14 5.02
CA GLU A 34 -2.01 -26.12 6.14
C GLU A 34 -2.47 -24.71 6.46
N PHE A 35 -1.54 -23.73 6.41
CA PHE A 35 -1.88 -22.31 6.56
C PHE A 35 -2.87 -21.87 5.48
N LEU A 36 -2.60 -22.18 4.21
CA LEU A 36 -3.50 -21.81 3.12
C LEU A 36 -4.85 -22.56 3.20
N GLN A 37 -4.87 -23.82 3.62
CA GLN A 37 -6.12 -24.55 3.84
C GLN A 37 -6.98 -23.89 4.94
N LYS A 38 -6.37 -23.52 6.08
CA LYS A 38 -7.06 -22.81 7.15
C LYS A 38 -7.52 -21.42 6.69
N LEU A 39 -6.66 -20.67 6.02
CA LEU A 39 -7.03 -19.36 5.48
C LEU A 39 -8.25 -19.45 4.55
N ASN A 40 -8.25 -20.42 3.62
CA ASN A 40 -9.37 -20.63 2.70
C ASN A 40 -10.66 -21.04 3.42
N ALA A 41 -10.57 -21.78 4.52
CA ALA A 41 -11.74 -22.18 5.32
C ALA A 41 -12.45 -20.96 5.98
N TYR A 42 -11.69 -19.89 6.24
CA TYR A 42 -12.21 -18.64 6.85
C TYR A 42 -12.39 -17.49 5.86
N SER A 43 -12.07 -17.71 4.58
CA SER A 43 -12.14 -16.66 3.55
C SER A 43 -13.32 -16.92 2.64
N ALA A 44 -14.23 -15.95 2.53
CA ALA A 44 -15.31 -15.98 1.54
C ALA A 44 -14.78 -15.73 0.11
N TRP A 45 -13.66 -15.04 0.00
CA TRP A 45 -13.04 -14.66 -1.28
C TRP A 45 -11.53 -14.46 -1.12
N ARG A 46 -10.77 -14.78 -2.14
CA ARG A 46 -9.32 -14.57 -2.21
C ARG A 46 -8.89 -14.24 -3.63
N GLU A 47 -7.97 -13.33 -3.76
CA GLU A 47 -7.33 -12.95 -5.00
C GLU A 47 -5.81 -12.89 -4.80
N ASP A 48 -5.06 -13.46 -5.74
CA ASP A 48 -3.59 -13.37 -5.77
C ASP A 48 -3.19 -12.38 -6.87
N ILE A 49 -2.49 -11.30 -6.47
CA ILE A 49 -2.18 -10.17 -7.34
C ILE A 49 -0.68 -9.95 -7.34
N PHE A 50 -0.12 -9.66 -8.50
CA PHE A 50 1.28 -9.24 -8.64
C PHE A 50 1.35 -7.73 -8.75
N VAL A 51 2.24 -7.14 -7.98
CA VAL A 51 2.44 -5.68 -7.91
C VAL A 51 3.93 -5.33 -7.94
N PHE A 52 4.24 -4.18 -8.54
CA PHE A 52 5.49 -3.48 -8.32
C PHE A 52 5.33 -2.58 -7.09
N GLY A 53 6.35 -2.51 -6.25
CA GLY A 53 6.31 -1.70 -5.04
C GLY A 53 7.69 -1.48 -4.44
N PRO A 54 7.78 -0.89 -3.24
CA PRO A 54 9.03 -0.66 -2.55
C PRO A 54 9.79 -1.95 -2.26
N SER A 55 11.09 -1.83 -1.94
CA SER A 55 11.90 -2.96 -1.53
C SER A 55 11.34 -3.63 -0.27
N LEU A 56 11.63 -4.93 -0.10
CA LEU A 56 11.22 -5.65 1.11
C LEU A 56 11.77 -4.99 2.39
N GLU A 57 12.96 -4.42 2.32
CA GLU A 57 13.56 -3.70 3.44
C GLU A 57 12.75 -2.44 3.80
N THR A 58 12.37 -1.64 2.80
CA THR A 58 11.48 -0.48 2.98
C THR A 58 10.15 -0.89 3.60
N VAL A 59 9.54 -1.96 3.10
CA VAL A 59 8.28 -2.48 3.64
C VAL A 59 8.45 -2.89 5.11
N LYS A 60 9.48 -3.67 5.44
CA LYS A 60 9.72 -4.10 6.84
C LYS A 60 9.90 -2.91 7.76
N LYS A 61 10.73 -1.93 7.35
CA LYS A 61 10.97 -0.71 8.13
C LYS A 61 9.68 0.10 8.36
N ALA A 62 8.81 0.19 7.36
CA ALA A 62 7.54 0.90 7.50
C ALA A 62 6.59 0.25 8.52
N PHE A 63 6.70 -1.08 8.72
CA PHE A 63 5.90 -1.79 9.72
C PHE A 63 6.48 -1.72 11.15
N GLU A 64 7.73 -1.30 11.33
CA GLU A 64 8.36 -1.22 12.65
C GLU A 64 7.68 -0.16 13.53
N GLY A 65 7.22 -0.56 14.71
CA GLY A 65 6.59 0.34 15.68
C GLY A 65 5.24 0.91 15.24
N THR A 66 4.61 0.32 14.22
CA THR A 66 3.29 0.72 13.73
C THR A 66 2.23 -0.32 14.06
N SER A 67 0.99 0.13 14.27
CA SER A 67 -0.14 -0.73 14.60
C SER A 67 -1.45 -0.31 13.93
N TYR A 68 -1.41 0.78 13.15
CA TYR A 68 -2.56 1.32 12.45
C TYR A 68 -2.20 1.53 10.98
N TYR A 69 -3.03 1.07 10.08
CA TYR A 69 -2.75 1.02 8.64
C TYR A 69 -3.88 1.63 7.84
N HIS A 70 -3.53 2.42 6.84
CA HIS A 70 -4.45 2.95 5.85
C HIS A 70 -4.12 2.38 4.49
N ILE A 71 -5.08 1.72 3.86
CA ILE A 71 -4.96 1.14 2.52
C ILE A 71 -5.96 1.86 1.63
N GLU A 72 -5.48 2.53 0.60
CA GLU A 72 -6.30 3.16 -0.41
C GLU A 72 -6.09 2.46 -1.74
N ILE A 73 -7.13 1.86 -2.31
CA ILE A 73 -7.11 1.17 -3.60
C ILE A 73 -7.74 2.10 -4.64
N CYS A 74 -7.05 2.33 -5.75
CA CYS A 74 -7.47 3.25 -6.81
C CYS A 74 -7.65 2.55 -8.15
N VAL A 75 -8.69 2.94 -8.87
CA VAL A 75 -8.87 2.68 -10.31
C VAL A 75 -8.74 3.99 -11.05
N ALA A 76 -7.77 4.08 -11.94
CA ALA A 76 -7.56 5.25 -12.77
C ALA A 76 -8.63 5.35 -13.87
N LEU A 77 -8.97 6.56 -14.27
CA LEU A 77 -9.66 6.80 -15.54
C LEU A 77 -8.78 6.28 -16.70
N PRO A 78 -9.38 5.86 -17.83
CA PRO A 78 -8.63 5.36 -18.97
C PRO A 78 -7.51 6.33 -19.41
N GLY A 79 -6.27 5.81 -19.45
CA GLY A 79 -5.07 6.59 -19.84
C GLY A 79 -4.49 7.47 -18.71
N LYS A 80 -5.08 7.48 -17.51
CA LYS A 80 -4.63 8.31 -16.38
C LYS A 80 -3.73 7.60 -15.37
N GLN A 81 -3.32 6.35 -15.61
CA GLN A 81 -2.53 5.55 -14.66
C GLN A 81 -1.21 6.22 -14.28
N GLY A 82 -0.48 6.77 -15.27
CA GLY A 82 0.79 7.46 -15.03
C GLY A 82 0.63 8.78 -14.27
N GLU A 83 -0.43 9.54 -14.57
CA GLU A 83 -0.75 10.78 -13.85
C GLU A 83 -1.18 10.49 -12.41
N LEU A 84 -1.97 9.42 -12.18
CA LEU A 84 -2.37 8.97 -10.87
C LEU A 84 -1.15 8.54 -10.03
N TYR A 85 -0.23 7.77 -10.59
CA TYR A 85 1.01 7.41 -9.89
C TYR A 85 1.79 8.66 -9.46
N LYS A 86 1.98 9.60 -10.38
CA LYS A 86 2.68 10.87 -10.09
C LYS A 86 1.96 11.69 -9.02
N GLU A 87 0.65 11.72 -9.04
CA GLU A 87 -0.15 12.43 -8.02
C GLU A 87 0.06 11.80 -6.63
N ARG A 88 0.12 10.47 -6.52
CA ARG A 88 0.46 9.80 -5.26
C ARG A 88 1.87 10.11 -4.78
N GLU A 89 2.85 10.24 -5.68
CA GLU A 89 4.20 10.71 -5.33
C GLU A 89 4.18 12.16 -4.81
N MET A 90 3.42 13.04 -5.47
CA MET A 90 3.25 14.43 -5.04
C MET A 90 2.60 14.49 -3.64
N GLU A 91 1.57 13.68 -3.38
CA GLU A 91 0.96 13.61 -2.06
C GLU A 91 1.94 13.10 -1.00
N ASN A 92 2.82 12.15 -1.31
CA ASN A 92 3.89 11.73 -0.41
C ASN A 92 4.81 12.89 -0.03
N ILE A 93 5.24 13.70 -0.99
CA ILE A 93 6.05 14.90 -0.73
C ILE A 93 5.29 15.83 0.24
N TYR A 94 4.00 16.05 0.00
CA TYR A 94 3.14 16.84 0.88
C TYR A 94 3.09 16.27 2.31
N GLN A 95 2.83 14.97 2.45
CA GLN A 95 2.75 14.31 3.75
C GLN A 95 4.06 14.40 4.54
N VAL A 96 5.19 14.14 3.88
CA VAL A 96 6.53 14.23 4.49
C VAL A 96 6.83 15.66 4.94
N ALA A 97 6.49 16.67 4.14
CA ALA A 97 6.66 18.08 4.52
C ALA A 97 5.83 18.48 5.76
N LEU A 98 4.72 17.79 5.99
CA LEU A 98 3.91 17.94 7.21
C LEU A 98 4.45 17.16 8.43
N GLY A 99 5.50 16.34 8.23
CA GLY A 99 6.08 15.48 9.28
C GLY A 99 5.36 14.15 9.43
N ARG A 100 4.60 13.72 8.42
CA ARG A 100 3.93 12.41 8.38
C ARG A 100 4.79 11.37 7.66
N PRO A 101 4.58 10.08 7.93
CA PRO A 101 5.26 9.04 7.18
C PRO A 101 4.82 9.05 5.71
N GLU A 102 5.75 8.69 4.84
CA GLU A 102 5.48 8.38 3.45
C GLU A 102 4.58 7.15 3.33
N THR A 103 3.64 7.15 2.41
CA THR A 103 2.83 5.98 2.06
C THR A 103 3.53 5.16 0.98
N MET A 104 3.54 3.85 1.13
CA MET A 104 4.07 2.95 0.11
C MET A 104 3.09 2.84 -1.06
N ILE A 105 3.58 3.01 -2.29
CA ILE A 105 2.77 2.89 -3.51
C ILE A 105 3.05 1.53 -4.15
N PHE A 106 2.00 0.77 -4.43
CA PHE A 106 2.06 -0.53 -5.10
C PHE A 106 1.25 -0.46 -6.39
N VAL A 107 1.92 -0.66 -7.52
CA VAL A 107 1.29 -0.60 -8.85
C VAL A 107 0.99 -2.02 -9.31
N ARG A 108 -0.23 -2.26 -9.77
CA ARG A 108 -0.63 -3.54 -10.32
C ARG A 108 0.20 -3.90 -11.55
N ASP A 109 0.71 -5.12 -11.55
CA ASP A 109 1.28 -5.77 -12.74
C ASP A 109 0.26 -6.75 -13.34
N GLN A 110 -0.23 -7.73 -12.56
CA GLN A 110 -1.22 -8.71 -13.00
C GLN A 110 -2.24 -9.02 -11.91
N GLY A 111 -3.40 -9.47 -12.29
CA GLY A 111 -4.54 -9.74 -11.43
C GLY A 111 -5.46 -8.53 -11.33
N ALA A 112 -6.24 -8.37 -10.34
CA ALA A 112 -7.10 -7.28 -9.90
C ALA A 112 -7.73 -6.35 -11.00
N ALA A 113 -8.87 -5.77 -10.67
CA ALA A 113 -9.53 -4.76 -11.48
C ALA A 113 -9.23 -3.31 -11.01
N TRP A 114 -8.12 -3.09 -10.32
CA TRP A 114 -7.64 -1.78 -9.87
C TRP A 114 -6.21 -1.53 -10.41
N ASP A 115 -5.73 -0.29 -10.40
CA ASP A 115 -4.45 0.10 -11.00
C ASP A 115 -3.32 0.21 -9.98
N LEU A 116 -3.58 0.76 -8.81
CA LEU A 116 -2.60 0.86 -7.72
C LEU A 116 -3.30 0.84 -6.36
N PHE A 117 -2.52 0.55 -5.31
CA PHE A 117 -2.92 0.87 -3.96
C PHE A 117 -1.79 1.55 -3.20
N THR A 118 -2.15 2.35 -2.21
CA THR A 118 -1.21 2.91 -1.25
C THR A 118 -1.35 2.23 0.11
N LEU A 119 -0.27 2.16 0.87
CA LEU A 119 -0.25 1.62 2.22
C LEU A 119 0.49 2.58 3.14
N GLY A 120 -0.26 3.28 3.97
CA GLY A 120 0.24 4.10 5.05
C GLY A 120 0.36 3.31 6.35
N CYS A 121 1.50 3.45 7.04
CA CYS A 121 1.79 2.77 8.31
C CYS A 121 1.93 3.81 9.43
N TYR A 122 1.12 3.70 10.47
CA TYR A 122 1.03 4.66 11.56
C TYR A 122 1.14 3.97 12.91
N ARG A 123 1.63 4.69 13.93
CA ARG A 123 1.71 4.16 15.30
C ARG A 123 0.32 3.84 15.85
N ASP A 124 -0.63 4.73 15.60
CA ASP A 124 -2.01 4.68 16.10
C ASP A 124 -2.91 5.62 15.28
N LEU A 125 -4.21 5.63 15.58
CA LEU A 125 -5.20 6.51 14.97
C LEU A 125 -4.87 8.01 15.17
N LYS A 126 -4.33 8.41 16.33
CA LYS A 126 -3.95 9.81 16.58
C LYS A 126 -2.81 10.24 15.65
N HIS A 127 -1.83 9.38 15.45
CA HIS A 127 -0.74 9.65 14.51
C HIS A 127 -1.26 9.76 13.06
N TRP A 128 -2.20 8.92 12.66
CA TRP A 128 -2.86 9.05 11.34
C TRP A 128 -3.60 10.38 11.19
N ALA A 129 -4.35 10.81 12.22
CA ALA A 129 -5.15 12.03 12.21
C ALA A 129 -4.34 13.31 12.46
N SER A 130 -3.05 13.23 12.75
CA SER A 130 -2.22 14.39 13.18
C SER A 130 -2.07 15.53 12.17
N SER A 131 -2.47 15.34 10.90
CA SER A 131 -2.49 16.41 9.90
C SER A 131 -3.48 17.53 10.22
N SER A 132 -4.51 17.26 11.03
CA SER A 132 -5.49 18.28 11.46
C SER A 132 -4.87 19.35 12.37
N ASP A 133 -3.75 19.04 13.04
CA ASP A 133 -3.09 19.93 13.99
C ASP A 133 -2.03 20.84 13.34
N VAL A 134 -1.86 20.78 12.02
CA VAL A 134 -0.87 21.57 11.25
C VAL A 134 -1.48 22.89 10.82
N SER A 135 -0.75 24.01 11.00
CA SER A 135 -1.21 25.34 10.60
C SER A 135 -1.45 25.43 9.08
N GLU A 136 -2.36 26.31 8.69
CA GLU A 136 -2.71 26.54 7.29
C GLU A 136 -1.51 27.00 6.45
N GLU A 137 -0.66 27.89 7.00
CA GLU A 137 0.55 28.35 6.32
C GLU A 137 1.51 27.19 6.01
N LYS A 138 1.72 26.29 6.99
CA LYS A 138 2.58 25.12 6.79
C LYS A 138 1.98 24.16 5.76
N ARG A 139 0.67 23.94 5.77
CA ARG A 139 -0.02 23.14 4.76
C ARG A 139 0.10 23.75 3.37
N ALA A 140 -0.09 25.08 3.23
CA ALA A 140 0.05 25.77 1.97
C ALA A 140 1.48 25.70 1.42
N LEU A 141 2.50 25.82 2.29
CA LEU A 141 3.90 25.68 1.89
C LEU A 141 4.19 24.24 1.41
N ALA A 142 3.76 23.24 2.17
CA ALA A 142 3.93 21.84 1.84
C ALA A 142 3.24 21.47 0.50
N ALA A 143 2.05 21.99 0.24
CA ALA A 143 1.33 21.77 -1.02
C ALA A 143 2.13 22.31 -2.22
N ARG A 144 2.65 23.55 -2.11
CA ARG A 144 3.51 24.11 -3.17
C ARG A 144 4.80 23.33 -3.39
N GLN A 145 5.44 22.84 -2.33
CA GLN A 145 6.62 21.99 -2.43
C GLN A 145 6.31 20.66 -3.15
N ALA A 146 5.11 20.14 -2.96
CA ALA A 146 4.62 18.94 -3.62
C ALA A 146 4.17 19.16 -5.08
N GLY A 147 4.05 20.41 -5.53
CA GLY A 147 3.63 20.76 -6.89
C GLY A 147 2.13 21.06 -7.03
N PHE A 148 1.39 21.17 -5.90
CA PHE A 148 0.01 21.66 -5.88
C PHE A 148 -0.03 23.19 -5.65
N ASN A 149 -1.05 23.87 -6.15
CA ASN A 149 -1.21 25.31 -5.90
C ASN A 149 -1.67 25.57 -4.45
N SER A 150 -2.50 24.68 -3.91
CA SER A 150 -3.01 24.78 -2.53
C SER A 150 -3.32 23.37 -1.96
N PRO A 151 -3.45 23.23 -0.62
CA PRO A 151 -3.92 21.98 -0.01
C PRO A 151 -5.31 21.54 -0.49
N ASP A 152 -6.18 22.51 -0.79
CA ASP A 152 -7.56 22.25 -1.22
C ASP A 152 -7.65 21.69 -2.64
N GLU A 153 -6.58 21.79 -3.43
CA GLU A 153 -6.50 21.22 -4.78
C GLU A 153 -6.24 19.71 -4.79
N ILE A 154 -5.61 19.15 -3.75
CA ILE A 154 -5.12 17.77 -3.73
C ILE A 154 -6.27 16.77 -4.01
N GLY A 155 -7.33 16.82 -3.21
CA GLY A 155 -8.47 15.93 -3.39
C GLY A 155 -9.24 16.13 -4.69
N PRO A 156 -9.58 17.36 -5.11
CA PRO A 156 -10.14 17.61 -6.43
C PRO A 156 -9.27 17.12 -7.59
N TYR A 157 -7.96 17.31 -7.54
CA TYR A 157 -7.05 16.85 -8.58
C TYR A 157 -7.04 15.31 -8.66
N LEU A 158 -6.93 14.59 -7.53
CA LEU A 158 -7.07 13.15 -7.49
C LEU A 158 -8.36 12.68 -8.19
N ARG A 159 -9.49 13.32 -7.90
CA ARG A 159 -10.80 12.95 -8.49
C ARG A 159 -10.87 13.14 -10.01
N THR A 160 -9.99 13.94 -10.61
CA THR A 160 -9.89 14.05 -12.08
C THR A 160 -9.13 12.88 -12.70
N LEU A 161 -8.46 12.06 -11.91
CA LEU A 161 -7.59 10.98 -12.36
C LEU A 161 -8.17 9.59 -12.14
N ILE A 162 -9.16 9.46 -11.23
CA ILE A 162 -9.70 8.17 -10.81
C ILE A 162 -11.17 7.99 -11.23
N ASP A 163 -11.52 6.75 -11.55
CA ASP A 163 -12.92 6.32 -11.69
C ASP A 163 -13.53 6.10 -10.28
N TRP A 164 -12.79 5.40 -9.42
CA TRP A 164 -13.13 5.24 -8.01
C TRP A 164 -11.90 4.92 -7.14
N HIS A 165 -12.06 5.09 -5.84
CA HIS A 165 -11.13 4.59 -4.83
C HIS A 165 -11.88 3.99 -3.65
N ARG A 166 -11.17 3.17 -2.87
CA ARG A 166 -11.67 2.59 -1.61
C ARG A 166 -10.61 2.71 -0.53
N ASP A 167 -11.03 3.28 0.59
CA ASP A 167 -10.23 3.35 1.80
C ASP A 167 -10.55 2.20 2.74
N THR A 168 -9.53 1.61 3.33
CA THR A 168 -9.64 0.58 4.34
C THR A 168 -8.71 0.91 5.49
N MET A 169 -9.24 0.94 6.71
CA MET A 169 -8.45 1.06 7.92
C MET A 169 -8.22 -0.32 8.53
N GLY A 170 -6.99 -0.59 8.94
CA GLY A 170 -6.60 -1.83 9.58
C GLY A 170 -5.86 -1.58 10.90
N VAL A 171 -5.96 -2.54 11.80
CA VAL A 171 -5.18 -2.55 13.05
C VAL A 171 -4.40 -3.85 13.15
N ALA A 172 -3.22 -3.80 13.79
CA ALA A 172 -2.44 -4.99 14.04
C ALA A 172 -3.22 -5.95 14.97
N VAL A 173 -3.29 -7.21 14.61
CA VAL A 173 -3.78 -8.27 15.50
C VAL A 173 -2.69 -8.55 16.52
N LYS A 174 -3.05 -8.51 17.80
CA LYS A 174 -2.15 -8.84 18.92
C LYS A 174 -2.09 -10.35 19.15
#